data_d8d5dda2798a1e7eb2592bf70d431b1f
#
_entry.id   d8d5dda2798a1e7eb2592bf70d431b1f
#
_cell.length_a   1.000
_cell.length_b   1.000
_cell.length_c   1.000
_cell.angle_alpha   90.00
_cell.angle_beta   90.00
_cell.angle_gamma   90.00
#
_symmetry.space_group_name_H-M   'P 1'
#
loop_
_entity.id
_entity.type
_entity.pdbx_description
1 polymer ?
#
loop_
_entity_poly.entity_id
_entity_poly.type
_entity_poly.pdbx_seq_one_letter_code
_entity_poly.pdbx_strand_id
1 'polypeptide(L)'
;MAKESSFDVVSTVDMQEVDNAFQQTARELTQRYDLKGTGATIELSKADGIFTVFAPSEFTAGQVIDVLNGRLVKRQVDLKAVRWDDPQPATGSSVRLIGHIVQGIDRDTAKKIAKDIRDQKVKAKAVVEGDKLRVSSASKDVLQQVIAFLRDRDY
;
A
#
# COMPACT_ATOMS: atom_id res chain seq x y z
N MET A 1 -26.50 -3.89 31.04
CA MET A 1 -25.77 -4.65 30.00
C MET A 1 -24.57 -3.85 29.54
N ALA A 2 -23.44 -4.49 29.46
CA ALA A 2 -22.26 -3.83 28.92
C ALA A 2 -22.46 -3.56 27.43
N LYS A 3 -22.19 -2.34 27.00
CA LYS A 3 -22.23 -1.99 25.59
C LYS A 3 -21.04 -2.64 24.88
N GLU A 4 -21.31 -3.28 23.76
CA GLU A 4 -20.29 -3.80 22.90
C GLU A 4 -19.59 -2.65 22.20
N SER A 5 -18.25 -2.64 22.28
CA SER A 5 -17.42 -1.68 21.58
C SER A 5 -16.77 -2.36 20.37
N SER A 6 -16.44 -1.58 19.36
CA SER A 6 -15.83 -2.13 18.15
C SER A 6 -14.80 -1.20 17.56
N PHE A 7 -13.90 -1.77 16.75
CA PHE A 7 -13.03 -1.00 15.87
C PHE A 7 -12.94 -1.71 14.52
N ASP A 8 -12.57 -0.97 13.50
CA ASP A 8 -12.41 -1.51 12.15
C ASP A 8 -10.92 -1.65 11.81
N VAL A 9 -10.53 -2.81 11.30
CA VAL A 9 -9.22 -3.01 10.69
C VAL A 9 -9.37 -2.65 9.23
N VAL A 10 -8.65 -1.62 8.81
CA VAL A 10 -8.73 -1.09 7.44
C VAL A 10 -7.33 -0.91 6.88
N SER A 11 -7.24 -0.92 5.56
CA SER A 11 -6.03 -0.50 4.86
C SER A 11 -6.37 0.73 4.04
N THR A 12 -5.90 1.88 4.49
CA THR A 12 -6.14 3.14 3.80
C THR A 12 -4.83 3.75 3.34
N VAL A 13 -4.88 4.44 2.20
CA VAL A 13 -3.74 5.14 1.63
C VAL A 13 -4.09 6.61 1.54
N ASP A 14 -3.22 7.47 2.08
CA ASP A 14 -3.37 8.91 1.94
C ASP A 14 -2.91 9.33 0.54
N MET A 15 -3.86 9.54 -0.36
CA MET A 15 -3.58 9.87 -1.76
C MET A 15 -2.87 11.21 -1.91
N GLN A 16 -3.04 12.14 -0.98
CA GLN A 16 -2.30 13.40 -1.01
C GLN A 16 -0.81 13.15 -0.76
N GLU A 17 -0.47 12.27 0.17
CA GLU A 17 0.92 11.91 0.42
C GLU A 17 1.52 11.11 -0.73
N VAL A 18 0.72 10.26 -1.38
CA VAL A 18 1.15 9.56 -2.60
C VAL A 18 1.47 10.56 -3.70
N ASP A 19 0.61 11.56 -3.89
CA ASP A 19 0.84 12.60 -4.89
C ASP A 19 2.09 13.43 -4.59
N ASN A 20 2.31 13.77 -3.32
CA ASN A 20 3.51 14.49 -2.90
C ASN A 20 4.78 13.69 -3.21
N ALA A 21 4.77 12.39 -2.93
CA ALA A 21 5.88 11.50 -3.23
C ALA A 21 6.10 11.41 -4.75
N PHE A 22 5.01 11.30 -5.52
CA PHE A 22 5.07 11.28 -6.98
C PHE A 22 5.70 12.56 -7.54
N GLN A 23 5.27 13.73 -7.07
CA GLN A 23 5.80 15.01 -7.56
C GLN A 23 7.29 15.14 -7.27
N GLN A 24 7.73 14.72 -6.08
CA GLN A 24 9.14 14.72 -5.74
C GLN A 24 9.93 13.75 -6.60
N THR A 25 9.38 12.58 -6.89
CA THR A 25 10.01 11.59 -7.78
C THR A 25 10.16 12.15 -9.19
N ALA A 26 9.08 12.71 -9.75
CA ALA A 26 9.11 13.28 -11.10
C ALA A 26 10.17 14.38 -11.21
N ARG A 27 10.32 15.20 -10.17
CA ARG A 27 11.32 16.26 -10.13
C ARG A 27 12.73 15.68 -10.08
N GLU A 28 12.96 14.64 -9.26
CA GLU A 28 14.26 13.99 -9.15
C GLU A 28 14.71 13.34 -10.47
N LEU A 29 13.79 12.83 -11.28
CA LEU A 29 14.13 12.23 -12.58
C LEU A 29 14.80 13.22 -13.52
N THR A 30 14.51 14.51 -13.37
CA THR A 30 15.11 15.55 -14.20
C THR A 30 16.43 16.09 -13.63
N GLN A 31 16.75 15.79 -12.38
CA GLN A 31 17.90 16.34 -11.68
C GLN A 31 18.95 15.28 -11.35
N ARG A 32 18.54 14.03 -11.18
CA ARG A 32 19.41 12.97 -10.75
C ARG A 32 20.37 12.56 -11.85
N TYR A 33 21.66 12.51 -11.51
CA TYR A 33 22.74 12.28 -12.49
C TYR A 33 22.55 10.97 -13.28
N ASP A 34 22.13 9.91 -12.58
CA ASP A 34 21.97 8.58 -13.19
C ASP A 34 20.67 8.41 -13.99
N LEU A 35 19.71 9.34 -13.85
CA LEU A 35 18.42 9.27 -14.53
C LEU A 35 18.19 10.43 -15.52
N LYS A 36 18.87 11.54 -15.31
CA LYS A 36 18.76 12.70 -16.18
C LYS A 36 19.18 12.34 -17.61
N GLY A 37 18.33 12.64 -18.57
CA GLY A 37 18.62 12.38 -19.98
C GLY A 37 18.35 10.96 -20.44
N THR A 38 17.89 10.04 -19.56
CA THR A 38 17.55 8.67 -19.96
C THR A 38 16.22 8.58 -20.71
N GLY A 39 15.36 9.61 -20.58
CA GLY A 39 14.01 9.58 -21.11
C GLY A 39 13.02 8.88 -20.20
N ALA A 40 13.44 8.44 -19.02
CA ALA A 40 12.55 7.80 -18.04
C ALA A 40 11.53 8.80 -17.52
N THR A 41 10.27 8.38 -17.43
CA THR A 41 9.16 9.20 -16.94
C THR A 41 8.31 8.43 -15.98
N ILE A 42 7.57 9.14 -15.14
CA ILE A 42 6.59 8.57 -14.23
C ILE A 42 5.32 9.42 -14.30
N GLU A 43 4.17 8.75 -14.28
CA GLU A 43 2.86 9.39 -14.28
C GLU A 43 2.00 8.80 -13.18
N LEU A 44 1.10 9.59 -12.63
CA LEU A 44 0.13 9.16 -11.62
C LEU A 44 -1.27 9.56 -12.05
N SER A 45 -2.16 8.57 -12.14
CA SER A 45 -3.60 8.81 -12.25
C SER A 45 -4.21 8.63 -10.86
N LYS A 46 -4.55 9.74 -10.19
CA LYS A 46 -5.14 9.68 -8.85
C LYS A 46 -6.51 9.03 -8.86
N ALA A 47 -7.30 9.32 -9.90
CA ALA A 47 -8.66 8.78 -10.01
C ALA A 47 -8.66 7.26 -10.13
N ASP A 48 -7.70 6.70 -10.87
CA ASP A 48 -7.59 5.27 -11.10
C ASP A 48 -6.67 4.57 -10.10
N GLY A 49 -5.88 5.33 -9.34
CA GLY A 49 -4.90 4.78 -8.40
C GLY A 49 -3.79 4.02 -9.13
N ILE A 50 -3.24 4.58 -10.20
CA ILE A 50 -2.27 3.91 -11.06
C ILE A 50 -1.05 4.79 -11.27
N PHE A 51 0.15 4.20 -11.03
CA PHE A 51 1.41 4.75 -11.50
C PHE A 51 1.79 4.10 -12.82
N THR A 52 2.33 4.90 -13.74
CA THR A 52 2.89 4.40 -14.99
C THR A 52 4.32 4.88 -15.13
N VAL A 53 5.26 3.95 -15.25
CA VAL A 53 6.69 4.25 -15.42
C VAL A 53 7.09 3.84 -16.85
N PHE A 54 7.68 4.75 -17.60
CA PHE A 54 8.30 4.48 -18.89
C PHE A 54 9.80 4.65 -18.75
N ALA A 55 10.58 3.71 -19.27
CA ALA A 55 12.03 3.77 -19.21
C ALA A 55 12.65 3.04 -20.39
N PRO A 56 13.92 3.37 -20.74
CA PRO A 56 14.60 2.68 -21.85
C PRO A 56 14.95 1.24 -21.56
N SER A 57 14.94 0.81 -20.29
CA SER A 57 15.24 -0.56 -19.89
C SER A 57 14.58 -0.89 -18.56
N GLU A 58 14.48 -2.18 -18.24
CA GLU A 58 13.97 -2.62 -16.94
C GLU A 58 14.86 -2.12 -15.79
N PHE A 59 16.17 -2.07 -16.01
CA PHE A 59 17.09 -1.56 -15.02
C PHE A 59 16.80 -0.11 -14.66
N THR A 60 16.62 0.75 -15.66
CA THR A 60 16.30 2.17 -15.44
C THR A 60 14.92 2.32 -14.80
N ALA A 61 13.93 1.51 -15.21
CA ALA A 61 12.62 1.50 -14.59
C ALA A 61 12.71 1.15 -13.10
N GLY A 62 13.55 0.17 -12.74
CA GLY A 62 13.81 -0.20 -11.37
C GLY A 62 14.39 0.96 -10.56
N GLN A 63 15.30 1.73 -11.15
CA GLN A 63 15.84 2.93 -10.50
C GLN A 63 14.77 3.98 -10.22
N VAL A 64 13.84 4.19 -11.16
CA VAL A 64 12.71 5.10 -10.97
C VAL A 64 11.84 4.63 -9.81
N ILE A 65 11.52 3.34 -9.76
CA ILE A 65 10.72 2.75 -8.69
C ILE A 65 11.44 2.90 -7.34
N ASP A 66 12.75 2.72 -7.30
CA ASP A 66 13.52 2.88 -6.06
C ASP A 66 13.44 4.31 -5.53
N VAL A 67 13.50 5.31 -6.41
CA VAL A 67 13.33 6.72 -6.02
C VAL A 67 11.93 6.94 -5.47
N LEU A 68 10.91 6.43 -6.15
CA LEU A 68 9.52 6.54 -5.70
C LEU A 68 9.33 5.88 -4.34
N ASN A 69 9.85 4.67 -4.17
CA ASN A 69 9.74 3.94 -2.90
C ASN A 69 10.37 4.72 -1.76
N GLY A 70 11.53 5.31 -1.96
CA GLY A 70 12.19 6.14 -0.96
C GLY A 70 11.33 7.34 -0.54
N ARG A 71 10.67 7.96 -1.49
CA ARG A 71 9.78 9.10 -1.21
C ARG A 71 8.50 8.66 -0.51
N LEU A 72 7.93 7.53 -0.92
CA LEU A 72 6.74 6.97 -0.28
C LEU A 72 7.02 6.65 1.20
N VAL A 73 8.16 6.01 1.49
CA VAL A 73 8.54 5.67 2.86
C VAL A 73 8.69 6.92 3.72
N LYS A 74 9.33 7.97 3.20
CA LYS A 74 9.49 9.23 3.92
C LYS A 74 8.16 9.90 4.22
N ARG A 75 7.14 9.64 3.42
CA ARG A 75 5.79 10.16 3.60
C ARG A 75 4.88 9.20 4.34
N GLN A 76 5.45 8.16 4.93
CA GLN A 76 4.73 7.17 5.74
C GLN A 76 3.67 6.39 4.94
N VAL A 77 3.90 6.22 3.65
CA VAL A 77 3.08 5.35 2.81
C VAL A 77 3.73 3.98 2.75
N ASP A 78 2.97 2.94 3.10
CA ASP A 78 3.47 1.55 3.09
C ASP A 78 3.71 1.11 1.65
N LEU A 79 4.89 0.56 1.36
CA LEU A 79 5.22 0.08 0.02
C LEU A 79 4.32 -1.06 -0.44
N LYS A 80 3.72 -1.80 0.48
CA LYS A 80 2.73 -2.84 0.16
C LYS A 80 1.45 -2.26 -0.44
N ALA A 81 1.23 -0.95 -0.29
CA ALA A 81 0.08 -0.28 -0.91
C ALA A 81 0.21 -0.18 -2.43
N VAL A 82 1.39 -0.39 -3.00
CA VAL A 82 1.60 -0.36 -4.45
C VAL A 82 2.01 -1.74 -4.94
N ARG A 83 1.20 -2.30 -5.85
CA ARG A 83 1.49 -3.59 -6.49
C ARG A 83 1.92 -3.32 -7.94
N TRP A 84 3.12 -3.74 -8.29
CA TRP A 84 3.66 -3.56 -9.63
C TRP A 84 3.38 -4.79 -10.50
N ASP A 85 2.85 -4.56 -11.69
CA ASP A 85 2.70 -5.62 -12.69
C ASP A 85 4.04 -5.91 -13.36
N ASP A 86 4.10 -7.03 -14.08
CA ASP A 86 5.30 -7.38 -14.84
C ASP A 86 5.58 -6.32 -15.92
N PRO A 87 6.86 -6.08 -16.24
CA PRO A 87 7.22 -5.10 -17.28
C PRO A 87 6.58 -5.47 -18.62
N GLN A 88 6.11 -4.45 -19.32
CA GLN A 88 5.52 -4.58 -20.64
C GLN A 88 6.40 -3.89 -21.69
N PRO A 89 6.57 -4.50 -22.88
CA PRO A 89 7.25 -3.79 -23.97
C PRO A 89 6.49 -2.52 -24.35
N ALA A 90 7.24 -1.46 -24.61
CA ALA A 90 6.69 -0.22 -25.11
C ALA A 90 7.37 0.14 -26.44
N THR A 91 7.08 1.29 -27.01
CA THR A 91 7.62 1.72 -28.30
C THR A 91 9.16 1.64 -28.31
N GLY A 92 9.71 1.01 -29.34
CA GLY A 92 11.14 0.74 -29.43
C GLY A 92 11.55 -0.35 -28.48
N SER A 93 12.73 -0.25 -27.87
CA SER A 93 13.21 -1.18 -26.85
C SER A 93 12.89 -0.72 -25.42
N SER A 94 12.00 0.27 -25.27
CA SER A 94 11.59 0.76 -23.95
C SER A 94 10.62 -0.19 -23.26
N VAL A 95 10.43 0.04 -21.95
CA VAL A 95 9.52 -0.76 -21.13
C VAL A 95 8.55 0.15 -20.40
N ARG A 96 7.39 -0.42 -20.06
CA ARG A 96 6.35 0.24 -19.26
C ARG A 96 6.03 -0.64 -18.07
N LEU A 97 6.03 -0.04 -16.88
CA LEU A 97 5.60 -0.70 -15.66
C LEU A 97 4.39 0.02 -15.10
N ILE A 98 3.40 -0.77 -14.68
CA ILE A 98 2.16 -0.24 -14.11
C ILE A 98 2.09 -0.68 -12.65
N GLY A 99 1.94 0.30 -11.75
CA GLY A 99 1.77 0.07 -10.32
C GLY A 99 0.37 0.42 -9.90
N HIS A 100 -0.29 -0.50 -9.21
CA HIS A 100 -1.65 -0.32 -8.72
C HIS A 100 -1.62 0.05 -7.25
N ILE A 101 -2.26 1.15 -6.91
CA ILE A 101 -2.43 1.55 -5.50
C ILE A 101 -3.61 0.76 -4.95
N VAL A 102 -3.33 -0.09 -3.96
CA VAL A 102 -4.32 -0.99 -3.38
C VAL A 102 -4.80 -0.40 -2.06
N GLN A 103 -6.10 -0.15 -1.96
CA GLN A 103 -6.75 0.28 -0.72
C GLN A 103 -7.74 -0.79 -0.29
N GLY A 104 -7.97 -0.87 1.03
CA GLY A 104 -8.82 -1.90 1.61
C GLY A 104 -8.04 -3.18 1.89
N ILE A 105 -8.69 -4.10 2.58
CA ILE A 105 -8.12 -5.40 2.91
C ILE A 105 -8.78 -6.44 2.01
N ASP A 106 -7.98 -7.23 1.30
CA ASP A 106 -8.53 -8.30 0.48
C ASP A 106 -9.16 -9.38 1.38
N ARG A 107 -10.09 -10.15 0.80
CA ARG A 107 -10.88 -11.12 1.56
C ARG A 107 -10.01 -12.17 2.24
N ASP A 108 -8.99 -12.67 1.56
CA ASP A 108 -8.12 -13.71 2.10
C ASP A 108 -7.31 -13.20 3.30
N THR A 109 -6.78 -11.98 3.20
CA THR A 109 -6.07 -11.34 4.31
C THR A 109 -7.01 -11.09 5.49
N ALA A 110 -8.24 -10.63 5.23
CA ALA A 110 -9.23 -10.40 6.29
C ALA A 110 -9.58 -11.71 7.01
N LYS A 111 -9.74 -12.81 6.27
CA LYS A 111 -10.00 -14.13 6.85
C LYS A 111 -8.83 -14.61 7.71
N LYS A 112 -7.60 -14.37 7.25
CA LYS A 112 -6.40 -14.73 8.01
C LYS A 112 -6.32 -13.95 9.31
N ILE A 113 -6.58 -12.65 9.28
CA ILE A 113 -6.59 -11.80 10.48
C ILE A 113 -7.67 -12.29 11.45
N ALA A 114 -8.87 -12.57 10.96
CA ALA A 114 -9.97 -13.09 11.79
C ALA A 114 -9.61 -14.41 12.46
N LYS A 115 -8.95 -15.31 11.73
CA LYS A 115 -8.49 -16.58 12.26
C LYS A 115 -7.43 -16.39 13.35
N ASP A 116 -6.45 -15.50 13.09
CA ASP A 116 -5.40 -15.23 14.05
C ASP A 116 -5.96 -14.65 15.35
N ILE A 117 -6.99 -13.80 15.26
CA ILE A 117 -7.68 -13.27 16.44
C ILE A 117 -8.38 -14.38 17.21
N ARG A 118 -9.06 -15.30 16.52
CA ARG A 118 -9.73 -16.45 17.19
C ARG A 118 -8.70 -17.36 17.87
N ASP A 119 -7.54 -17.56 17.26
CA ASP A 119 -6.49 -18.41 17.80
C ASP A 119 -5.90 -17.83 19.09
N GLN A 120 -6.05 -16.54 19.34
CA GLN A 120 -5.64 -15.90 20.60
C GLN A 120 -6.58 -16.22 21.77
N LYS A 121 -7.71 -16.86 21.51
CA LYS A 121 -8.70 -17.24 22.52
C LYS A 121 -9.18 -16.06 23.38
N VAL A 122 -9.25 -14.88 22.79
CA VAL A 122 -9.80 -13.69 23.45
C VAL A 122 -11.29 -13.59 23.18
N LYS A 123 -12.00 -12.90 24.07
CA LYS A 123 -13.45 -12.70 23.92
C LYS A 123 -13.73 -11.55 22.97
N ALA A 124 -13.31 -11.68 21.71
CA ALA A 124 -13.55 -10.71 20.66
C ALA A 124 -14.14 -11.42 19.45
N LYS A 125 -14.97 -10.70 18.72
CA LYS A 125 -15.65 -11.18 17.52
C LYS A 125 -15.10 -10.43 16.32
N ALA A 126 -14.71 -11.15 15.28
CA ALA A 126 -14.19 -10.57 14.05
C ALA A 126 -15.09 -10.92 12.87
N VAL A 127 -15.60 -9.91 12.18
CA VAL A 127 -16.52 -10.08 11.04
C VAL A 127 -15.97 -9.34 9.84
N VAL A 128 -15.87 -10.04 8.70
CA VAL A 128 -15.44 -9.45 7.44
C VAL A 128 -16.61 -8.65 6.85
N GLU A 129 -16.40 -7.35 6.62
CA GLU A 129 -17.40 -6.46 6.02
C GLU A 129 -16.77 -5.74 4.83
N GLY A 130 -17.06 -6.22 3.60
CA GLY A 130 -16.50 -5.61 2.40
C GLY A 130 -14.99 -5.67 2.38
N ASP A 131 -14.34 -4.53 2.37
CA ASP A 131 -12.88 -4.38 2.35
C ASP A 131 -12.28 -4.08 3.73
N LYS A 132 -13.03 -4.35 4.80
CA LYS A 132 -12.58 -4.14 6.17
C LYS A 132 -12.98 -5.28 7.08
N LEU A 133 -12.36 -5.34 8.25
CA LEU A 133 -12.66 -6.32 9.27
C LEU A 133 -13.12 -5.59 10.54
N ARG A 134 -14.33 -5.87 10.99
CA ARG A 134 -14.87 -5.31 12.23
C ARG A 134 -14.57 -6.24 13.38
N VAL A 135 -13.91 -5.71 14.41
CA VAL A 135 -13.62 -6.44 15.64
C VAL A 135 -14.42 -5.81 16.77
N SER A 136 -15.18 -6.62 17.47
CA SER A 136 -16.04 -6.16 18.56
C SER A 136 -15.86 -7.01 19.82
N SER A 137 -16.07 -6.38 20.97
CA SER A 137 -16.04 -7.04 22.26
C SER A 137 -16.78 -6.21 23.29
N ALA A 138 -17.32 -6.87 24.32
CA ALA A 138 -17.89 -6.19 25.48
C ALA A 138 -16.81 -5.55 26.35
N SER A 139 -15.55 -5.99 26.24
CA SER A 139 -14.41 -5.50 27.02
C SER A 139 -13.48 -4.63 26.16
N LYS A 140 -13.29 -3.39 26.57
CA LYS A 140 -12.32 -2.48 25.92
C LYS A 140 -10.89 -2.98 26.09
N ASP A 141 -10.58 -3.63 27.20
CA ASP A 141 -9.25 -4.19 27.44
C ASP A 141 -8.93 -5.30 26.43
N VAL A 142 -9.91 -6.14 26.10
CA VAL A 142 -9.75 -7.17 25.08
C VAL A 142 -9.49 -6.53 23.71
N LEU A 143 -10.21 -5.47 23.36
CA LEU A 143 -9.97 -4.74 22.11
C LEU A 143 -8.55 -4.17 22.04
N GLN A 144 -8.04 -3.62 23.14
CA GLN A 144 -6.67 -3.11 23.18
C GLN A 144 -5.65 -4.23 23.00
N GLN A 145 -5.89 -5.40 23.59
CA GLN A 145 -5.05 -6.57 23.40
C GLN A 145 -5.01 -7.00 21.93
N VAL A 146 -6.16 -7.00 21.25
CA VAL A 146 -6.24 -7.36 19.84
C VAL A 146 -5.50 -6.33 18.99
N ILE A 147 -5.66 -5.04 19.26
CA ILE A 147 -4.94 -3.97 18.53
C ILE A 147 -3.43 -4.17 18.66
N ALA A 148 -2.92 -4.39 19.86
CA ALA A 148 -1.50 -4.62 20.11
C ALA A 148 -1.00 -5.86 19.37
N PHE A 149 -1.78 -6.95 19.41
CA PHE A 149 -1.46 -8.18 18.70
C PHE A 149 -1.33 -7.95 17.19
N LEU A 150 -2.30 -7.23 16.59
CA LEU A 150 -2.30 -6.98 15.15
C LEU A 150 -1.17 -6.06 14.70
N ARG A 151 -0.75 -5.12 15.56
CA ARG A 151 0.37 -4.22 15.23
C ARG A 151 1.70 -4.95 15.10
N ASP A 152 1.89 -6.04 15.83
CA ASP A 152 3.12 -6.84 15.79
C ASP A 152 3.14 -7.80 14.60
N ARG A 153 2.03 -7.93 13.87
CA ARG A 153 1.90 -8.82 12.72
C ARG A 153 2.03 -8.03 11.42
N ASP A 154 2.61 -8.67 10.44
CA ASP A 154 2.82 -8.08 9.11
C ASP A 154 1.81 -8.68 8.12
N TYR A 155 0.77 -7.93 7.85
CA TYR A 155 -0.25 -8.28 6.85
C TYR A 155 -0.07 -7.42 5.61
#